data_f1a933f357aa87f7842a0450193b807a
#
_entry.id   f1a933f357aa87f7842a0450193b807a
#
_cell.length_a   1.000
_cell.length_b   1.000
_cell.length_c   1.000
_cell.angle_alpha   90.00
_cell.angle_beta   90.00
_cell.angle_gamma   90.00
#
_symmetry.space_group_name_H-M   'P 1'
#
loop_
_entity.id
_entity.type
_entity.pdbx_description
1 polymer ?
#
loop_
_entity_poly.entity_id
_entity_poly.type
_entity_poly.pdbx_seq_one_letter_code
_entity_poly.pdbx_strand_id
1 'polypeptide(L)'
;MRPVKAFLLPQTHLLPLIVFACIATLLGCSSPKGIAVNKQQTVVMDSSVLTAGILASQPAISTSDGDNVTRSVITNSQNKPIKINYRFYWYDAQGLDVPPLEAPRSIIIAPDSDVEIQSVNNNFNARSARVYLFL
;
A
#
# COMPACT_ATOMS: atom_id res chain seq x y z
N MET A 1 77.73 -26.43 0.36
CA MET A 1 76.67 -25.47 0.00
C MET A 1 75.41 -26.23 -0.35
N ARG A 2 74.39 -26.07 0.46
CA ARG A 2 73.09 -26.67 0.15
C ARG A 2 72.32 -25.68 -0.69
N PRO A 3 71.73 -26.08 -1.85
CA PRO A 3 70.88 -25.16 -2.61
C PRO A 3 69.61 -24.91 -1.80
N VAL A 4 69.37 -23.66 -1.54
CA VAL A 4 68.07 -23.21 -0.99
C VAL A 4 67.08 -23.51 -2.10
N LYS A 5 66.27 -24.53 -1.92
CA LYS A 5 65.10 -24.74 -2.78
C LYS A 5 64.16 -23.61 -2.47
N ALA A 6 64.11 -22.63 -3.33
CA ALA A 6 63.07 -21.64 -3.31
C ALA A 6 61.74 -22.40 -3.41
N PHE A 7 60.94 -22.37 -2.36
CA PHE A 7 59.58 -22.84 -2.42
C PHE A 7 58.80 -21.85 -3.24
N LEU A 8 58.77 -22.02 -4.54
CA LEU A 8 57.83 -21.37 -5.41
C LEU A 8 56.47 -22.00 -5.17
N LEU A 9 55.75 -21.49 -4.20
CA LEU A 9 54.33 -21.73 -4.10
C LEU A 9 53.70 -21.23 -5.40
N PRO A 10 52.93 -22.06 -6.09
CA PRO A 10 52.28 -21.66 -7.32
C PRO A 10 51.26 -20.59 -6.99
N GLN A 11 51.62 -19.32 -7.17
CA GLN A 11 50.72 -18.18 -7.05
C GLN A 11 49.60 -18.23 -8.07
N THR A 12 49.63 -19.18 -8.97
CA THR A 12 48.67 -19.32 -10.07
C THR A 12 47.27 -19.76 -9.60
N HIS A 13 47.12 -20.32 -8.37
CA HIS A 13 45.83 -20.78 -7.86
C HIS A 13 45.12 -19.75 -6.98
N LEU A 14 45.84 -18.77 -6.44
CA LEU A 14 45.26 -17.69 -5.61
C LEU A 14 44.49 -16.67 -6.45
N LEU A 15 44.97 -16.36 -7.65
CA LEU A 15 44.30 -15.39 -8.54
C LEU A 15 42.87 -15.85 -8.97
N PRO A 16 42.65 -17.10 -9.41
CA PRO A 16 41.31 -17.52 -9.78
C PRO A 16 40.36 -17.64 -8.59
N LEU A 17 40.90 -17.92 -7.39
CA LEU A 17 40.07 -17.96 -6.17
C LEU A 17 39.60 -16.58 -5.76
N ILE A 18 40.44 -15.56 -5.88
CA ILE A 18 40.09 -14.15 -5.59
C ILE A 18 39.08 -13.63 -6.62
N VAL A 19 39.28 -13.94 -7.88
CA VAL A 19 38.35 -13.57 -8.95
C VAL A 19 36.99 -14.23 -8.75
N PHE A 20 36.96 -15.49 -8.35
CA PHE A 20 35.72 -16.21 -8.08
C PHE A 20 34.98 -15.66 -6.83
N ALA A 21 35.73 -15.28 -5.79
CA ALA A 21 35.17 -14.63 -4.60
C ALA A 21 34.59 -13.23 -4.93
N CYS A 22 35.25 -12.46 -5.79
CA CYS A 22 34.74 -11.15 -6.23
C CYS A 22 33.49 -11.26 -7.10
N ILE A 23 33.36 -12.30 -7.92
CA ILE A 23 32.18 -12.56 -8.75
C ILE A 23 31.00 -12.97 -7.87
N ALA A 24 31.24 -13.76 -6.82
CA ALA A 24 30.19 -14.19 -5.89
C ALA A 24 29.56 -13.03 -5.07
N THR A 25 30.34 -11.99 -4.80
CA THR A 25 29.87 -10.79 -4.09
C THR A 25 29.02 -9.85 -4.96
N LEU A 26 29.16 -9.91 -6.28
CA LEU A 26 28.37 -9.12 -7.22
C LEU A 26 26.98 -9.67 -7.48
N LEU A 27 26.70 -10.91 -7.12
CA LEU A 27 25.37 -11.52 -7.22
C LEU A 27 24.42 -11.12 -6.08
N GLY A 28 24.91 -10.34 -5.12
CA GLY A 28 24.13 -9.85 -3.98
C GLY A 28 23.33 -8.57 -4.25
N CYS A 29 23.31 -8.02 -5.46
CA CYS A 29 22.38 -6.97 -5.82
C CYS A 29 21.01 -7.61 -6.02
N SER A 30 20.30 -7.77 -4.91
CA SER A 30 18.87 -8.05 -4.91
C SER A 30 18.17 -7.11 -5.88
N SER A 31 17.32 -7.71 -6.70
CA SER A 31 16.33 -7.06 -7.53
C SER A 31 15.85 -5.76 -6.90
N PRO A 32 15.69 -4.67 -7.66
CA PRO A 32 14.96 -3.53 -7.17
C PRO A 32 13.58 -4.06 -6.79
N LYS A 33 13.33 -4.19 -5.50
CA LYS A 33 11.97 -4.13 -5.02
C LYS A 33 11.51 -2.77 -5.49
N GLY A 34 10.80 -2.76 -6.63
CA GLY A 34 10.09 -1.58 -7.05
C GLY A 34 9.41 -1.07 -5.80
N ILE A 35 9.44 0.23 -5.57
CA ILE A 35 8.69 0.84 -4.48
C ILE A 35 7.32 0.19 -4.58
N ALA A 36 7.02 -0.71 -3.65
CA ALA A 36 5.69 -1.26 -3.55
C ALA A 36 4.82 -0.04 -3.21
N VAL A 37 4.29 0.58 -4.26
CA VAL A 37 3.17 1.49 -4.08
C VAL A 37 2.21 0.70 -3.24
N ASN A 38 2.04 1.14 -1.99
CA ASN A 38 1.32 0.36 -1.00
C ASN A 38 -0.11 0.22 -1.48
N LYS A 39 -0.39 -0.82 -2.26
CA LYS A 39 -1.73 -1.18 -2.72
C LYS A 39 -2.68 -1.45 -1.55
N GLN A 40 -2.13 -1.49 -0.34
CA GLN A 40 -2.86 -1.76 0.89
C GLN A 40 -3.39 -0.49 1.57
N GLN A 41 -2.94 0.70 1.18
CA GLN A 41 -3.50 1.93 1.75
C GLN A 41 -4.84 2.25 1.08
N THR A 42 -5.89 1.64 1.59
CA THR A 42 -7.26 1.81 1.11
C THR A 42 -8.02 2.93 1.83
N VAL A 43 -7.46 3.45 2.92
CA VAL A 43 -7.98 4.59 3.68
C VAL A 43 -6.96 5.72 3.64
N VAL A 44 -7.38 6.89 3.19
CA VAL A 44 -6.60 8.13 3.22
C VAL A 44 -7.37 9.14 4.05
N MET A 45 -6.75 9.68 5.09
CA MET A 45 -7.33 10.71 5.94
C MET A 45 -6.43 11.93 5.98
N ASP A 46 -7.02 13.11 5.90
CA ASP A 46 -6.32 14.33 6.26
C ASP A 46 -5.94 14.29 7.74
N SER A 47 -4.83 14.88 8.09
CA SER A 47 -4.36 14.95 9.48
C SER A 47 -5.37 15.58 10.42
N SER A 48 -6.17 16.52 9.94
CA SER A 48 -7.26 17.15 10.68
C SER A 48 -8.36 16.20 11.09
N VAL A 49 -8.70 15.23 10.23
CA VAL A 49 -9.69 14.18 10.51
C VAL A 49 -9.19 13.25 11.60
N LEU A 50 -7.94 12.82 11.48
CA LEU A 50 -7.32 11.96 12.48
C LEU A 50 -7.21 12.66 13.85
N THR A 51 -6.80 13.92 13.86
CA THR A 51 -6.72 14.75 15.08
C THR A 51 -8.07 15.00 15.70
N ALA A 52 -9.13 15.05 14.88
CA ALA A 52 -10.51 15.18 15.37
C ALA A 52 -11.04 13.91 16.04
N GLY A 53 -10.30 12.80 16.06
CA GLY A 53 -10.68 11.56 16.71
C GLY A 53 -11.57 10.66 15.84
N ILE A 54 -11.46 10.76 14.54
CA ILE A 54 -12.12 9.88 13.57
C ILE A 54 -11.23 8.69 13.26
N LEU A 55 -11.81 7.50 13.30
CA LEU A 55 -11.21 6.25 12.86
C LEU A 55 -12.01 5.72 11.67
N ALA A 56 -11.35 4.97 10.80
CA ALA A 56 -12.01 4.35 9.66
C ALA A 56 -11.52 2.92 9.45
N SER A 57 -12.43 2.01 9.15
CA SER A 57 -12.09 0.66 8.72
C SER A 57 -11.66 0.67 7.24
N GLN A 58 -10.85 -0.31 6.87
CA GLN A 58 -10.53 -0.51 5.46
C GLN A 58 -11.80 -0.84 4.66
N PRO A 59 -11.97 -0.24 3.48
CA PRO A 59 -13.08 -0.59 2.60
C PRO A 59 -13.07 -2.07 2.24
N ALA A 60 -14.19 -2.75 2.48
CA ALA A 60 -14.40 -4.12 2.09
C ALA A 60 -15.23 -4.16 0.80
N ILE A 61 -14.73 -4.86 -0.22
CA ILE A 61 -15.40 -4.99 -1.51
C ILE A 61 -16.18 -6.30 -1.55
N SER A 62 -17.41 -6.21 -2.00
CA SER A 62 -18.29 -7.35 -2.30
C SER A 62 -18.98 -7.13 -3.64
N THR A 63 -19.49 -8.21 -4.23
CA THR A 63 -20.35 -8.11 -5.41
C THR A 63 -21.78 -8.38 -4.97
N SER A 64 -22.70 -7.49 -5.35
CA SER A 64 -24.13 -7.64 -5.11
C SER A 64 -24.89 -7.28 -6.38
N ASP A 65 -25.74 -8.17 -6.83
CA ASP A 65 -26.58 -8.00 -8.03
C ASP A 65 -25.79 -7.59 -9.30
N GLY A 66 -24.53 -8.05 -9.40
CA GLY A 66 -23.64 -7.73 -10.52
C GLY A 66 -22.84 -6.44 -10.34
N ASP A 67 -23.13 -5.64 -9.32
CA ASP A 67 -22.40 -4.43 -9.01
C ASP A 67 -21.31 -4.66 -7.96
N ASN A 68 -20.22 -3.93 -8.07
CA ASN A 68 -19.19 -3.88 -7.03
C ASN A 68 -19.63 -2.89 -5.95
N VAL A 69 -19.66 -3.35 -4.71
CA VAL A 69 -20.04 -2.56 -3.55
C VAL A 69 -18.85 -2.53 -2.58
N THR A 70 -18.48 -1.35 -2.12
CA THR A 70 -17.51 -1.20 -1.04
C THR A 70 -18.13 -0.51 0.16
N ARG A 71 -17.74 -0.94 1.37
CA ARG A 71 -18.22 -0.39 2.64
C ARG A 71 -17.06 -0.11 3.56
N SER A 72 -17.16 0.97 4.30
CA SER A 72 -16.22 1.34 5.36
C SER A 72 -17.00 1.84 6.57
N VAL A 73 -16.59 1.44 7.77
CA VAL A 73 -17.16 1.94 9.01
C VAL A 73 -16.31 3.09 9.50
N ILE A 74 -16.94 4.21 9.78
CA ILE A 74 -16.31 5.41 10.32
C ILE A 74 -16.76 5.57 11.78
N THR A 75 -15.80 5.67 12.67
CA THR A 75 -16.03 5.80 14.11
C THR A 75 -15.67 7.20 14.58
N ASN A 76 -16.59 7.85 15.28
CA ASN A 76 -16.32 9.06 16.05
C ASN A 76 -16.04 8.67 17.52
N SER A 77 -14.80 8.80 17.95
CA SER A 77 -14.36 8.49 19.32
C SER A 77 -14.50 9.65 20.29
N GLN A 78 -15.11 10.75 19.86
CA GLN A 78 -15.30 11.94 20.68
C GLN A 78 -16.72 12.01 21.24
N ASN A 79 -16.87 12.75 22.32
CA ASN A 79 -18.17 13.00 22.97
C ASN A 79 -18.98 14.14 22.35
N LYS A 80 -18.65 14.54 21.14
CA LYS A 80 -19.33 15.58 20.35
C LYS A 80 -19.55 15.12 18.92
N PRO A 81 -20.60 15.59 18.23
CA PRO A 81 -20.80 15.26 16.82
C PRO A 81 -19.68 15.87 15.96
N ILE A 82 -19.26 15.13 14.94
CA ILE A 82 -18.24 15.58 13.99
C ILE A 82 -18.82 15.46 12.57
N LYS A 83 -18.72 16.53 11.81
CA LYS A 83 -19.01 16.53 10.38
C LYS A 83 -17.73 16.21 9.62
N ILE A 84 -17.78 15.22 8.74
CA ILE A 84 -16.70 14.90 7.81
C ILE A 84 -17.20 14.88 6.38
N ASN A 85 -16.28 15.07 5.46
CA ASN A 85 -16.50 14.83 4.05
C ASN A 85 -15.76 13.57 3.66
N TYR A 86 -16.29 12.83 2.69
CA TYR A 86 -15.67 11.63 2.18
C TYR A 86 -15.93 11.42 0.70
N ARG A 87 -15.06 10.66 0.06
CA ARG A 87 -15.17 10.29 -1.33
C ARG A 87 -14.55 8.92 -1.53
N PHE A 88 -15.17 8.07 -2.34
CA PHE A 88 -14.56 6.84 -2.80
C PHE A 88 -13.92 7.02 -4.17
N TYR A 89 -12.80 6.33 -4.35
CA TYR A 89 -12.11 6.17 -5.62
C TYR A 89 -12.09 4.69 -5.96
N TRP A 90 -12.40 4.35 -7.19
CA TRP A 90 -12.36 3.00 -7.70
C TRP A 90 -11.21 2.86 -8.69
N TYR A 91 -10.55 1.72 -8.64
CA TYR A 91 -9.39 1.41 -9.46
C TYR A 91 -9.54 0.06 -10.14
N ASP A 92 -8.97 -0.05 -11.37
CA ASP A 92 -8.85 -1.30 -12.09
C ASP A 92 -7.66 -2.16 -11.58
N ALA A 93 -7.42 -3.29 -12.28
CA ALA A 93 -6.33 -4.20 -11.94
C ALA A 93 -4.93 -3.55 -12.12
N GLN A 94 -4.82 -2.51 -12.95
CA GLN A 94 -3.58 -1.76 -13.19
C GLN A 94 -3.40 -0.58 -12.22
N GLY A 95 -4.40 -0.27 -11.41
CA GLY A 95 -4.39 0.85 -10.48
C GLY A 95 -4.80 2.19 -11.11
N LEU A 96 -5.49 2.15 -12.25
CA LEU A 96 -6.04 3.33 -12.90
C LEU A 96 -7.46 3.60 -12.41
N ASP A 97 -7.83 4.87 -12.37
CA ASP A 97 -9.17 5.30 -11.95
C ASP A 97 -10.25 4.71 -12.86
N VAL A 98 -11.29 4.19 -12.23
CA VAL A 98 -12.47 3.63 -12.92
C VAL A 98 -13.63 4.59 -12.81
N PRO A 99 -14.18 5.09 -13.94
CA PRO A 99 -15.37 5.93 -13.91
C PRO A 99 -16.64 5.12 -13.52
N PRO A 100 -17.71 5.81 -13.07
CA PRO A 100 -17.79 7.25 -12.89
C PRO A 100 -17.06 7.71 -11.61
N LEU A 101 -16.43 8.89 -11.66
CA LEU A 101 -15.82 9.50 -10.48
C LEU A 101 -16.93 10.04 -9.58
N GLU A 102 -16.88 9.73 -8.31
CA GLU A 102 -17.87 10.20 -7.34
C GLU A 102 -17.59 11.64 -6.91
N ALA A 103 -18.65 12.40 -6.66
CA ALA A 103 -18.55 13.66 -5.95
C ALA A 103 -18.36 13.44 -4.45
N PRO A 104 -17.68 14.35 -3.73
CA PRO A 104 -17.60 14.29 -2.28
C PRO A 104 -18.98 14.32 -1.64
N ARG A 105 -19.14 13.57 -0.56
CA ARG A 105 -20.33 13.53 0.28
C ARG A 105 -19.99 13.96 1.70
N SER A 106 -20.96 14.51 2.42
CA SER A 106 -20.80 14.93 3.81
C SER A 106 -21.67 14.06 4.72
N ILE A 107 -21.18 13.80 5.91
CA ILE A 107 -21.92 13.09 6.95
C ILE A 107 -21.60 13.67 8.33
N ILE A 108 -22.57 13.66 9.23
CA ILE A 108 -22.38 14.00 10.64
C ILE A 108 -22.44 12.71 11.42
N ILE A 109 -21.39 12.45 12.20
CA ILE A 109 -21.29 11.26 13.03
C ILE A 109 -21.56 11.68 14.47
N ALA A 110 -22.56 11.06 15.08
CA ALA A 110 -22.93 11.31 16.46
C ALA A 110 -21.77 10.98 17.44
N PRO A 111 -21.77 11.54 18.66
CA PRO A 111 -20.76 11.23 19.66
C PRO A 111 -20.68 9.73 19.93
N ASP A 112 -19.45 9.22 20.10
CA ASP A 112 -19.17 7.82 20.46
C ASP A 112 -19.95 6.80 19.62
N SER A 113 -20.05 7.06 18.31
CA SER A 113 -20.87 6.28 17.38
C SER A 113 -20.13 5.89 16.14
N ASP A 114 -20.63 4.83 15.51
CA ASP A 114 -20.19 4.33 14.21
C ASP A 114 -21.21 4.64 13.14
N VAL A 115 -20.74 4.86 11.92
CA VAL A 115 -21.58 4.96 10.73
C VAL A 115 -20.94 4.18 9.59
N GLU A 116 -21.73 3.42 8.86
CA GLU A 116 -21.28 2.76 7.65
C GLU A 116 -21.49 3.68 6.45
N ILE A 117 -20.46 3.87 5.67
CA ILE A 117 -20.48 4.55 4.37
C ILE A 117 -20.22 3.54 3.26
N GLN A 118 -20.84 3.75 2.12
CA GLN A 118 -20.72 2.82 0.99
C GLN A 118 -20.61 3.54 -0.35
N SER A 119 -20.06 2.83 -1.31
CA SER A 119 -20.03 3.18 -2.72
C SER A 119 -20.38 1.98 -3.57
N VAL A 120 -21.03 2.22 -4.68
CA VAL A 120 -21.38 1.21 -5.67
C VAL A 120 -20.78 1.61 -7.01
N ASN A 121 -20.14 0.67 -7.69
CA ASN A 121 -19.61 0.86 -9.04
C ASN A 121 -20.00 -0.32 -9.93
N ASN A 122 -20.76 -0.05 -10.97
CA ASN A 122 -21.23 -1.07 -11.92
C ASN A 122 -20.23 -1.35 -13.05
N ASN A 123 -19.07 -0.72 -13.02
CA ASN A 123 -18.03 -0.98 -14.02
C ASN A 123 -17.34 -2.30 -13.71
N PHE A 124 -17.38 -3.21 -14.68
CA PHE A 124 -16.78 -4.55 -14.53
C PHE A 124 -15.25 -4.52 -14.36
N ASN A 125 -14.58 -3.42 -14.68
CA ASN A 125 -13.14 -3.24 -14.47
C ASN A 125 -12.78 -2.83 -13.03
N ALA A 126 -13.75 -2.42 -12.21
CA ALA A 126 -13.47 -2.04 -10.83
C ALA A 126 -12.96 -3.23 -10.01
N ARG A 127 -11.80 -3.11 -9.39
CA ARG A 127 -11.12 -4.18 -8.65
C ARG A 127 -10.75 -3.79 -7.23
N SER A 128 -10.50 -2.52 -6.98
CA SER A 128 -10.17 -2.01 -5.66
C SER A 128 -10.80 -0.66 -5.43
N ALA A 129 -10.98 -0.31 -4.16
CA ALA A 129 -11.53 0.97 -3.76
C ALA A 129 -10.68 1.59 -2.66
N ARG A 130 -10.66 2.91 -2.64
CA ARG A 130 -10.04 3.73 -1.61
C ARG A 130 -11.05 4.75 -1.12
N VAL A 131 -11.10 4.96 0.20
CA VAL A 131 -11.88 6.06 0.78
C VAL A 131 -10.94 7.18 1.20
N TYR A 132 -11.31 8.39 0.85
CA TYR A 132 -10.65 9.63 1.27
C TYR A 132 -11.57 10.39 2.21
N LEU A 133 -11.05 10.78 3.40
CA LEU A 133 -11.75 11.49 4.46
C LEU A 133 -11.08 12.84 4.71
N PHE A 134 -11.89 13.90 4.78
CA PHE A 134 -11.43 15.26 5.03
C PHE A 134 -12.49 16.09 5.76
N LEU A 135 -12.06 17.18 6.40
CA LEU A 135 -12.95 18.12 7.10
C LEU A 135 -13.40 19.26 6.20
#